data_93107c078507641b8899e445d2d7ec90
#
_entry.id   93107c078507641b8899e445d2d7ec90
#
_cell.length_a   1.000
_cell.length_b   1.000
_cell.length_c   1.000
_cell.angle_alpha   90.00
_cell.angle_beta   90.00
_cell.angle_gamma   90.00
#
_symmetry.space_group_name_H-M   'P 1'
#
loop_
_entity.id
_entity.type
_entity.pdbx_description
1 polymer ?
#
loop_
_entity_poly.entity_id
_entity_poly.type
_entity_poly.pdbx_seq_one_letter_code
_entity_poly.pdbx_strand_id
1 'polypeptide(L)'
;MIQSALPAVQSRCVHRSVGGFTLIEVLVVVVILAILAGVVVPQLMSYPDEARMTRAQQDIQTLRSALEMYRLDNFVYPSTEQGLRALSAKPSGLPEAPNWRVGGYVRELPKDPWGGDYIFLNPGANGGVDLYSLGADRAPGGEGAQADIGRSSGG
;
A
#
# COMPACT_ATOMS: atom_id res chain seq x y z
N MET A 1 -26.23 67.78 62.63
CA MET A 1 -25.78 66.40 62.77
C MET A 1 -26.52 65.58 61.70
N ILE A 2 -25.89 65.27 60.59
CA ILE A 2 -26.48 64.54 59.49
C ILE A 2 -25.70 63.20 59.42
N GLN A 3 -26.37 62.08 59.80
CA GLN A 3 -25.85 60.74 59.68
C GLN A 3 -26.21 60.19 58.29
N SER A 4 -25.22 60.01 57.39
CA SER A 4 -25.37 59.38 56.14
C SER A 4 -25.33 57.85 56.30
N ALA A 5 -26.42 57.18 56.03
CA ALA A 5 -26.49 55.72 55.96
C ALA A 5 -25.99 55.24 54.58
N LEU A 6 -24.93 54.44 54.56
CA LEU A 6 -24.43 53.74 53.33
C LEU A 6 -25.30 52.53 53.08
N PRO A 7 -25.69 52.24 51.83
CA PRO A 7 -26.42 51.02 51.51
C PRO A 7 -25.47 49.80 51.48
N ALA A 8 -25.90 48.74 52.14
CA ALA A 8 -25.20 47.45 52.13
C ALA A 8 -25.26 46.77 50.70
N VAL A 9 -24.14 46.54 50.06
CA VAL A 9 -24.01 45.78 48.84
C VAL A 9 -24.18 44.29 49.17
N GLN A 10 -25.35 43.74 48.85
CA GLN A 10 -25.56 42.28 48.94
C GLN A 10 -24.88 41.59 47.77
N SER A 11 -23.76 40.88 47.99
CA SER A 11 -23.09 40.01 47.04
C SER A 11 -23.97 38.78 46.87
N ARG A 12 -24.62 38.64 45.68
CA ARG A 12 -25.27 37.42 45.24
C ARG A 12 -24.20 36.41 44.85
N CYS A 13 -23.96 35.40 45.69
CA CYS A 13 -23.22 34.20 45.31
C CYS A 13 -24.04 33.43 44.26
N VAL A 14 -23.61 33.49 43.02
CA VAL A 14 -24.13 32.61 41.95
C VAL A 14 -23.54 31.22 42.19
N HIS A 15 -24.32 30.31 42.77
CA HIS A 15 -23.99 28.89 42.84
C HIS A 15 -24.07 28.35 41.42
N ARG A 16 -22.89 28.14 40.75
CA ARG A 16 -22.79 27.30 39.58
C ARG A 16 -22.98 25.86 40.04
N SER A 17 -24.15 25.28 39.78
CA SER A 17 -24.37 23.86 39.92
C SER A 17 -23.47 23.13 38.88
N VAL A 18 -22.44 22.46 39.33
CA VAL A 18 -21.65 21.54 38.51
C VAL A 18 -22.51 20.29 38.37
N GLY A 19 -23.22 20.18 37.26
CA GLY A 19 -23.94 18.96 36.89
C GLY A 19 -22.94 17.81 36.72
N GLY A 20 -22.96 16.83 37.62
CA GLY A 20 -22.21 15.57 37.45
C GLY A 20 -22.90 14.70 36.40
N PHE A 21 -22.10 14.01 35.57
CA PHE A 21 -22.61 13.02 34.64
C PHE A 21 -23.25 11.85 35.36
N THR A 22 -24.39 11.40 34.84
CA THR A 22 -25.05 10.21 35.39
C THR A 22 -24.39 8.95 34.88
N LEU A 23 -24.41 7.87 35.65
CA LEU A 23 -23.84 6.58 35.26
C LEU A 23 -24.50 6.05 33.97
N ILE A 24 -25.81 6.27 33.82
CA ILE A 24 -26.54 5.86 32.62
C ILE A 24 -26.10 6.62 31.35
N GLU A 25 -25.77 7.90 31.48
CA GLU A 25 -25.31 8.72 30.37
C GLU A 25 -23.97 8.21 29.82
N VAL A 26 -23.02 7.87 30.71
CA VAL A 26 -21.75 7.25 30.31
C VAL A 26 -21.98 5.87 29.71
N LEU A 27 -22.88 5.07 30.29
CA LEU A 27 -23.16 3.73 29.76
C LEU A 27 -23.75 3.78 28.36
N VAL A 28 -24.70 4.68 28.09
CA VAL A 28 -25.28 4.85 26.75
C VAL A 28 -24.20 5.26 25.72
N VAL A 29 -23.32 6.20 26.08
CA VAL A 29 -22.21 6.62 25.19
C VAL A 29 -21.26 5.45 24.86
N VAL A 30 -20.88 4.65 25.87
CA VAL A 30 -20.00 3.50 25.66
C VAL A 30 -20.67 2.45 24.76
N VAL A 31 -21.96 2.18 24.94
CA VAL A 31 -22.70 1.25 24.06
C VAL A 31 -22.74 1.75 22.61
N ILE A 32 -23.02 3.02 22.39
CA ILE A 32 -23.02 3.60 21.05
C ILE A 32 -21.64 3.51 20.42
N LEU A 33 -20.57 3.86 21.16
CA LEU A 33 -19.20 3.75 20.68
C LEU A 33 -18.82 2.29 20.35
N ALA A 34 -19.27 1.32 21.14
CA ALA A 34 -19.01 -0.10 20.89
C ALA A 34 -19.68 -0.56 19.59
N ILE A 35 -20.92 -0.14 19.32
CA ILE A 35 -21.63 -0.45 18.08
C ILE A 35 -20.92 0.18 16.88
N LEU A 36 -20.55 1.46 16.97
CA LEU A 36 -19.83 2.17 15.89
C LEU A 36 -18.45 1.56 15.64
N ALA A 37 -17.71 1.19 16.68
CA ALA A 37 -16.41 0.54 16.56
C ALA A 37 -16.52 -0.79 15.83
N GLY A 38 -17.57 -1.59 16.07
CA GLY A 38 -17.79 -2.86 15.39
C GLY A 38 -17.96 -2.76 13.88
N VAL A 39 -18.42 -1.61 13.37
CA VAL A 39 -18.60 -1.37 11.93
C VAL A 39 -17.36 -0.75 11.29
N VAL A 40 -16.69 0.17 11.98
CA VAL A 40 -15.59 0.98 11.42
C VAL A 40 -14.26 0.21 11.39
N VAL A 41 -13.96 -0.59 12.43
CA VAL A 41 -12.67 -1.28 12.56
C VAL A 41 -12.38 -2.24 11.38
N PRO A 42 -13.30 -3.11 10.93
CA PRO A 42 -13.02 -4.01 9.81
C PRO A 42 -12.69 -3.28 8.49
N GLN A 43 -13.31 -2.13 8.25
CA GLN A 43 -13.05 -1.36 7.03
C GLN A 43 -11.63 -0.77 6.99
N LEU A 44 -11.11 -0.35 8.14
CA LEU A 44 -9.76 0.22 8.24
C LEU A 44 -8.65 -0.83 8.01
N MET A 45 -8.94 -2.09 8.22
CA MET A 45 -7.96 -3.18 8.05
C MET A 45 -7.71 -3.56 6.58
N SER A 46 -8.62 -3.28 5.65
CA SER A 46 -8.47 -3.57 4.23
C SER A 46 -7.68 -2.51 3.44
N TYR A 47 -7.66 -1.26 3.90
CA TYR A 47 -6.94 -0.17 3.21
C TYR A 47 -5.44 -0.43 2.98
N PRO A 48 -4.68 -1.00 3.93
CA PRO A 48 -3.27 -1.29 3.70
C PRO A 48 -3.04 -2.29 2.56
N ASP A 49 -3.92 -3.27 2.38
CA ASP A 49 -3.78 -4.28 1.36
C ASP A 49 -4.11 -3.75 -0.04
N GLU A 50 -5.13 -2.91 -0.18
CA GLU A 50 -5.44 -2.22 -1.44
C GLU A 50 -4.28 -1.29 -1.87
N ALA A 51 -3.69 -0.57 -0.92
CA ALA A 51 -2.54 0.28 -1.19
C ALA A 51 -1.31 -0.54 -1.65
N ARG A 52 -1.07 -1.71 -1.04
CA ARG A 52 -0.02 -2.64 -1.46
C ARG A 52 -0.26 -3.19 -2.85
N MET A 53 -1.48 -3.63 -3.15
CA MET A 53 -1.85 -4.12 -4.49
C MET A 53 -1.63 -3.05 -5.55
N THR A 54 -2.08 -1.81 -5.30
CA THR A 54 -1.88 -0.67 -6.20
C THR A 54 -0.40 -0.40 -6.43
N ARG A 55 0.42 -0.43 -5.39
CA ARG A 55 1.87 -0.27 -5.50
C ARG A 55 2.50 -1.38 -6.33
N ALA A 56 2.12 -2.64 -6.10
CA ALA A 56 2.63 -3.76 -6.89
C ALA A 56 2.30 -3.61 -8.38
N GLN A 57 1.09 -3.16 -8.72
CA GLN A 57 0.70 -2.86 -10.09
C GLN A 57 1.56 -1.76 -10.73
N GLN A 58 1.84 -0.68 -9.99
CA GLN A 58 2.69 0.42 -10.46
C GLN A 58 4.14 -0.04 -10.70
N ASP A 59 4.69 -0.82 -9.77
CA ASP A 59 6.03 -1.39 -9.90
C ASP A 59 6.12 -2.30 -11.14
N ILE A 60 5.12 -3.17 -11.36
CA ILE A 60 5.02 -4.03 -12.55
C ILE A 60 4.98 -3.21 -13.83
N GLN A 61 4.21 -2.13 -13.90
CA GLN A 61 4.17 -1.25 -15.07
C GLN A 61 5.53 -0.58 -15.33
N THR A 62 6.21 -0.16 -14.27
CA THR A 62 7.55 0.42 -14.35
C THR A 62 8.56 -0.61 -14.89
N LEU A 63 8.54 -1.82 -14.35
CA LEU A 63 9.41 -2.91 -14.80
C LEU A 63 9.11 -3.35 -16.23
N ARG A 64 7.84 -3.40 -16.65
CA ARG A 64 7.44 -3.66 -18.04
C ARG A 64 8.01 -2.60 -18.98
N SER A 65 7.88 -1.32 -18.62
CA SER A 65 8.45 -0.23 -19.42
C SER A 65 9.96 -0.35 -19.54
N ALA A 66 10.66 -0.72 -18.49
CA ALA A 66 12.09 -0.95 -18.49
C ALA A 66 12.49 -2.16 -19.37
N LEU A 67 11.70 -3.25 -19.34
CA LEU A 67 11.88 -4.42 -20.21
C LEU A 67 11.67 -4.07 -21.69
N GLU A 68 10.68 -3.22 -22.01
CA GLU A 68 10.49 -2.74 -23.37
C GLU A 68 11.68 -1.90 -23.85
N MET A 69 12.20 -0.99 -23.00
CA MET A 69 13.41 -0.22 -23.32
C MET A 69 14.62 -1.12 -23.53
N TYR A 70 14.78 -2.15 -22.68
CA TYR A 70 15.83 -3.15 -22.86
C TYR A 70 15.71 -3.85 -24.24
N ARG A 71 14.49 -4.28 -24.60
CA ARG A 71 14.22 -4.93 -25.89
C ARG A 71 14.48 -4.01 -27.07
N LEU A 72 14.12 -2.73 -26.96
CA LEU A 72 14.38 -1.76 -28.03
C LEU A 72 15.88 -1.58 -28.29
N ASP A 73 16.69 -1.54 -27.23
CA ASP A 73 18.13 -1.37 -27.34
C ASP A 73 18.83 -2.66 -27.82
N ASN A 74 18.41 -3.82 -27.30
CA ASN A 74 19.10 -5.11 -27.51
C ASN A 74 18.38 -6.06 -28.48
N PHE A 75 17.17 -5.67 -28.98
CA PHE A 75 16.32 -6.41 -29.92
C PHE A 75 15.70 -7.70 -29.35
N VAL A 76 16.01 -8.04 -28.12
CA VAL A 76 15.51 -9.22 -27.40
C VAL A 76 15.21 -8.86 -25.96
N TYR A 77 14.32 -9.62 -25.30
CA TYR A 77 14.17 -9.58 -23.84
C TYR A 77 15.27 -10.40 -23.17
N PRO A 78 15.57 -10.15 -21.89
CA PRO A 78 16.39 -11.04 -21.09
C PRO A 78 15.80 -12.46 -21.06
N SER A 79 16.63 -13.48 -20.88
CA SER A 79 16.12 -14.82 -20.59
C SER A 79 15.57 -14.89 -19.16
N THR A 80 14.80 -15.94 -18.84
CA THR A 80 14.36 -16.23 -17.48
C THR A 80 15.54 -16.33 -16.51
N GLU A 81 16.66 -16.90 -16.94
CA GLU A 81 17.88 -17.05 -16.13
C GLU A 81 18.56 -15.69 -15.85
N GLN A 82 18.62 -14.81 -16.84
CA GLN A 82 19.10 -13.45 -16.68
C GLN A 82 18.19 -12.62 -15.77
N GLY A 83 16.88 -12.87 -15.84
CA GLY A 83 15.88 -12.32 -15.00
C GLY A 83 15.82 -10.78 -15.04
N LEU A 84 15.11 -10.20 -14.10
CA LEU A 84 15.00 -8.74 -13.95
C LEU A 84 16.34 -8.06 -13.59
N ARG A 85 17.33 -8.82 -13.11
CA ARG A 85 18.68 -8.29 -12.85
C ARG A 85 19.32 -7.69 -14.09
N ALA A 86 18.98 -8.18 -15.29
CA ALA A 86 19.42 -7.62 -16.55
C ALA A 86 19.02 -6.14 -16.75
N LEU A 87 18.03 -5.65 -16.00
CA LEU A 87 17.63 -4.24 -16.04
C LEU A 87 18.54 -3.32 -15.23
N SER A 88 19.19 -3.81 -14.19
CA SER A 88 20.07 -3.02 -13.31
C SER A 88 21.56 -3.29 -13.51
N ALA A 89 21.92 -4.45 -14.05
CA ALA A 89 23.30 -4.84 -14.33
C ALA A 89 23.38 -5.54 -15.69
N LYS A 90 24.48 -5.30 -16.44
CA LYS A 90 24.66 -5.94 -17.73
C LYS A 90 24.68 -7.47 -17.56
N PRO A 91 23.75 -8.20 -18.20
CA PRO A 91 23.69 -9.64 -18.08
C PRO A 91 24.87 -10.31 -18.76
N SER A 92 25.21 -11.50 -18.28
CA SER A 92 26.13 -12.43 -18.95
C SER A 92 25.35 -13.58 -19.59
N GLY A 93 25.96 -14.27 -20.54
CA GLY A 93 25.36 -15.40 -21.24
C GLY A 93 24.39 -14.99 -22.35
N LEU A 94 23.55 -15.94 -22.76
CA LEU A 94 22.63 -15.76 -23.89
C LEU A 94 21.20 -15.47 -23.39
N PRO A 95 20.45 -14.60 -24.12
CA PRO A 95 20.90 -13.81 -25.27
C PRO A 95 21.87 -12.69 -24.85
N GLU A 96 22.83 -12.39 -25.73
CA GLU A 96 23.75 -11.27 -25.49
C GLU A 96 23.02 -9.94 -25.55
N ALA A 97 23.47 -8.97 -24.72
CA ALA A 97 22.97 -7.60 -24.70
C ALA A 97 24.09 -6.63 -25.17
N PRO A 98 24.35 -6.54 -26.49
CA PRO A 98 25.46 -5.76 -27.02
C PRO A 98 25.28 -4.26 -26.79
N ASN A 99 24.06 -3.80 -26.83
CA ASN A 99 23.70 -2.37 -26.67
C ASN A 99 23.17 -2.07 -25.27
N TRP A 100 23.57 -2.86 -24.26
CA TRP A 100 23.13 -2.64 -22.90
C TRP A 100 23.49 -1.24 -22.41
N ARG A 101 22.50 -0.50 -21.92
CA ARG A 101 22.66 0.89 -21.54
C ARG A 101 23.50 1.05 -20.28
N VAL A 102 24.55 1.88 -20.35
CA VAL A 102 25.39 2.22 -19.20
C VAL A 102 24.54 2.89 -18.14
N GLY A 103 24.55 2.35 -16.93
CA GLY A 103 23.70 2.79 -15.83
C GLY A 103 22.37 2.03 -15.68
N GLY A 104 22.09 1.11 -16.62
CA GLY A 104 20.89 0.25 -16.56
C GLY A 104 19.60 0.93 -17.01
N TYR A 105 18.52 0.18 -16.90
CA TYR A 105 17.14 0.58 -17.24
C TYR A 105 16.33 0.91 -15.99
N VAL A 106 16.75 0.37 -14.86
CA VAL A 106 16.27 0.72 -13.53
C VAL A 106 17.46 0.95 -12.61
N ARG A 107 17.34 1.87 -11.67
CA ARG A 107 18.41 2.17 -10.71
C ARG A 107 18.57 1.02 -9.71
N GLU A 108 17.48 0.49 -9.24
CA GLU A 108 17.39 -0.62 -8.28
C GLU A 108 16.14 -1.42 -8.57
N LEU A 109 16.21 -2.75 -8.40
CA LEU A 109 15.04 -3.63 -8.55
C LEU A 109 14.18 -3.52 -7.29
N PRO A 110 12.91 -3.13 -7.42
CA PRO A 110 12.03 -3.08 -6.29
C PRO A 110 11.70 -4.50 -5.81
N LYS A 111 11.49 -4.63 -4.50
CA LYS A 111 10.75 -5.74 -3.93
C LYS A 111 9.27 -5.45 -3.99
N ASP A 112 8.44 -6.49 -4.05
CA ASP A 112 7.02 -6.31 -3.94
C ASP A 112 6.63 -5.78 -2.53
N PRO A 113 5.43 -5.26 -2.34
CA PRO A 113 5.01 -4.67 -1.06
C PRO A 113 4.93 -5.65 0.12
N TRP A 114 5.06 -6.94 -0.13
CA TRP A 114 5.13 -8.02 0.88
C TRP A 114 6.54 -8.54 1.08
N GLY A 115 7.54 -7.92 0.42
CA GLY A 115 8.96 -8.23 0.55
C GLY A 115 9.44 -9.39 -0.33
N GLY A 116 8.60 -9.86 -1.27
CA GLY A 116 8.94 -10.85 -2.27
C GLY A 116 9.69 -10.25 -3.48
N ASP A 117 10.17 -11.12 -4.35
CA ASP A 117 10.69 -10.74 -5.66
C ASP A 117 9.58 -10.81 -6.71
N TYR A 118 9.60 -9.89 -7.67
CA TYR A 118 8.77 -10.02 -8.87
C TYR A 118 9.26 -11.20 -9.72
N ILE A 119 8.31 -12.01 -10.18
CA ILE A 119 8.58 -13.16 -11.05
C ILE A 119 8.62 -12.70 -12.50
N PHE A 120 9.67 -13.08 -13.22
CA PHE A 120 9.83 -12.83 -14.65
C PHE A 120 10.13 -14.12 -15.38
N LEU A 121 9.38 -14.40 -16.44
CA LEU A 121 9.53 -15.57 -17.28
C LEU A 121 9.60 -15.16 -18.75
N ASN A 122 10.57 -15.68 -19.47
CA ASN A 122 10.71 -15.54 -20.91
C ASN A 122 11.25 -16.85 -21.51
N PRO A 123 10.44 -17.60 -22.30
CA PRO A 123 9.06 -17.28 -22.67
C PRO A 123 8.08 -17.40 -21.51
N GLY A 124 7.05 -16.57 -21.52
CA GLY A 124 5.90 -16.66 -20.62
C GLY A 124 4.95 -17.78 -21.02
N ALA A 125 3.97 -18.07 -20.16
CA ALA A 125 3.03 -19.18 -20.33
C ALA A 125 2.18 -19.08 -21.62
N ASN A 126 1.85 -17.85 -22.04
CA ASN A 126 1.01 -17.58 -23.22
C ASN A 126 1.82 -17.03 -24.41
N GLY A 127 3.13 -17.23 -24.43
CA GLY A 127 4.05 -16.55 -25.35
C GLY A 127 4.33 -15.11 -24.90
N GLY A 128 5.43 -14.53 -25.38
CA GLY A 128 5.88 -13.23 -24.86
C GLY A 128 6.58 -13.35 -23.52
N VAL A 129 6.39 -12.37 -22.64
CA VAL A 129 7.00 -12.36 -21.30
C VAL A 129 5.92 -12.25 -20.20
N ASP A 130 6.10 -13.01 -19.14
CA ASP A 130 5.28 -12.89 -17.92
C ASP A 130 6.05 -12.11 -16.87
N LEU A 131 5.35 -11.16 -16.22
CA LEU A 131 5.87 -10.38 -15.11
C LEU A 131 4.75 -10.16 -14.09
N TYR A 132 4.93 -10.69 -12.88
CA TYR A 132 3.91 -10.66 -11.83
C TYR A 132 4.51 -10.76 -10.42
N SER A 133 3.70 -10.41 -9.40
CA SER A 133 3.95 -10.72 -7.99
C SER A 133 3.03 -11.85 -7.55
N LEU A 134 3.48 -12.71 -6.64
CA LEU A 134 2.69 -13.77 -6.01
C LEU A 134 1.78 -13.25 -4.87
N GLY A 135 1.72 -11.94 -4.66
CA GLY A 135 0.89 -11.38 -3.60
C GLY A 135 1.38 -11.67 -2.17
N ALA A 136 0.46 -11.56 -1.22
CA ALA A 136 0.77 -11.64 0.21
C ALA A 136 1.17 -13.05 0.69
N ASP A 137 0.61 -14.10 0.08
CA ASP A 137 0.87 -15.50 0.48
C ASP A 137 2.08 -16.13 -0.19
N ARG A 138 2.65 -15.46 -1.21
CA ARG A 138 3.80 -15.93 -2.01
C ARG A 138 3.54 -17.27 -2.69
N ALA A 139 2.28 -17.56 -2.99
CA ALA A 139 1.86 -18.78 -3.66
C ALA A 139 1.09 -18.46 -4.94
N PRO A 140 1.18 -19.31 -5.98
CA PRO A 140 0.43 -19.09 -7.21
C PRO A 140 -1.08 -19.13 -6.98
N GLY A 141 -1.81 -18.15 -7.54
CA GLY A 141 -3.28 -18.06 -7.44
C GLY A 141 -3.74 -17.10 -6.36
N GLY A 142 -4.65 -17.53 -5.48
CA GLY A 142 -5.20 -16.71 -4.39
C GLY A 142 -6.30 -15.73 -4.80
N GLU A 143 -6.85 -15.00 -3.82
CA GLU A 143 -7.87 -13.96 -4.00
C GLU A 143 -7.50 -12.70 -3.20
N GLY A 144 -7.97 -11.54 -3.66
CA GLY A 144 -7.69 -10.26 -3.01
C GLY A 144 -6.20 -9.96 -2.94
N ALA A 145 -5.68 -9.65 -1.74
CA ALA A 145 -4.26 -9.37 -1.51
C ALA A 145 -3.33 -10.58 -1.69
N GLN A 146 -3.89 -11.80 -1.70
CA GLN A 146 -3.15 -13.04 -1.94
C GLN A 146 -3.10 -13.42 -3.43
N ALA A 147 -3.86 -12.73 -4.28
CA ALA A 147 -3.89 -13.02 -5.71
C ALA A 147 -2.57 -12.64 -6.40
N ASP A 148 -2.24 -13.41 -7.45
CA ASP A 148 -1.16 -13.04 -8.37
C ASP A 148 -1.45 -11.70 -9.05
N ILE A 149 -0.56 -10.71 -8.91
CA ILE A 149 -0.73 -9.37 -9.46
C ILE A 149 0.08 -9.23 -10.74
N GLY A 150 -0.59 -8.91 -11.85
CA GLY A 150 0.06 -8.69 -13.14
C GLY A 150 0.29 -9.94 -13.97
N ARG A 151 -0.07 -11.13 -13.47
CA ARG A 151 -0.04 -12.36 -14.23
C ARG A 151 -1.06 -12.29 -15.36
N SER A 152 -0.63 -12.59 -16.58
CA SER A 152 -1.57 -12.73 -17.70
C SER A 152 -2.42 -13.97 -17.43
N SER A 153 -3.70 -13.77 -17.08
CA SER A 153 -4.66 -14.89 -17.01
C SER A 153 -4.82 -15.43 -18.43
N GLY A 154 -4.28 -16.63 -18.66
CA GLY A 154 -4.65 -17.39 -19.83
C GLY A 154 -6.13 -17.67 -19.77
N GLY A 155 -6.91 -17.03 -20.68
CA GLY A 155 -8.29 -17.39 -20.93
C GLY A 155 -8.39 -18.74 -21.63
#